data_841a978e889efa6b1e12582501e65876
#
_entry.id   841a978e889efa6b1e12582501e65876
#
_cell.length_a   1.000
_cell.length_b   1.000
_cell.length_c   1.000
_cell.angle_alpha   90.00
_cell.angle_beta   90.00
_cell.angle_gamma   90.00
#
_symmetry.space_group_name_H-M   'P 1'
#
loop_
_entity.id
_entity.type
_entity.pdbx_description
1 polymer ?
#
loop_
_entity_poly.entity_id
_entity_poly.type
_entity_poly.pdbx_seq_one_letter_code
_entity_poly.pdbx_strand_id
1 'polypeptide(L)'
;MNLNHNNITFIIVTFKSENIIHDCLKTLPKDYKKIIIENSGNPKFKEDLEQKYDNLEVLLSENLGMGASNNIGIKRCNTKFAYVINPDIKFKENTLSELIKGAEQIDDFSILSPISNNSRYPNYTLSKKISVSSNILSVDCIDGYSMLINKQKFRDDIYFDENIFMYLENDDMCMKKKNEKENLYIIKNSLIDHLGGKSSDQKHKKDIELLRNWHWMWSKFYFNKKHHGIFYALFRSLKSFFSSIIKYFLYAIILNHYKKKIYKMRLLGIFNSILGKPSWYRINFKN
;
A
#
# COMPACT_ATOMS: atom_id res chain seq x y z
N MET A 1 18.30 19.32 -0.71
CA MET A 1 18.35 17.91 -1.20
C MET A 1 18.02 17.95 -2.68
N ASN A 2 18.87 17.41 -3.58
CA ASN A 2 18.61 17.52 -5.03
C ASN A 2 17.83 16.28 -5.51
N LEU A 3 16.52 16.42 -5.71
CA LEU A 3 15.64 15.37 -6.22
C LEU A 3 15.40 15.56 -7.72
N ASN A 4 15.76 14.58 -8.54
CA ASN A 4 15.58 14.58 -9.98
C ASN A 4 15.50 13.16 -10.56
N HIS A 5 15.39 13.02 -11.88
CA HIS A 5 15.27 11.73 -12.57
C HIS A 5 16.45 10.77 -12.33
N ASN A 6 17.63 11.26 -11.93
CA ASN A 6 18.81 10.41 -11.67
C ASN A 6 18.76 9.76 -10.27
N ASN A 7 17.93 10.26 -9.36
CA ASN A 7 17.90 9.77 -7.98
C ASN A 7 16.52 9.34 -7.46
N ILE A 8 15.50 9.33 -8.33
CA ILE A 8 14.15 8.79 -8.04
C ILE A 8 13.81 7.71 -9.07
N THR A 9 13.31 6.56 -8.59
CA THR A 9 12.71 5.50 -9.42
C THR A 9 11.29 5.24 -8.94
N PHE A 10 10.33 5.19 -9.86
CA PHE A 10 8.95 4.79 -9.55
C PHE A 10 8.85 3.28 -9.41
N ILE A 11 8.16 2.82 -8.37
CA ILE A 11 7.88 1.42 -8.09
C ILE A 11 6.36 1.23 -8.11
N ILE A 12 5.87 0.33 -8.96
CA ILE A 12 4.44 0.10 -9.16
C ILE A 12 4.16 -1.39 -9.07
N VAL A 13 3.29 -1.80 -8.16
CA VAL A 13 2.83 -3.20 -8.08
C VAL A 13 1.52 -3.35 -8.83
N THR A 14 1.46 -4.30 -9.76
CA THR A 14 0.26 -4.62 -10.54
C THR A 14 -0.23 -6.04 -10.24
N PHE A 15 -1.54 -6.20 -10.22
CA PHE A 15 -2.20 -7.50 -10.16
C PHE A 15 -3.53 -7.43 -10.90
N LYS A 16 -3.61 -8.01 -12.10
CA LYS A 16 -4.79 -7.92 -12.97
C LYS A 16 -5.18 -6.44 -13.23
N SER A 17 -4.20 -5.59 -13.53
CA SER A 17 -4.35 -4.13 -13.64
C SER A 17 -4.17 -3.62 -15.07
N GLU A 18 -4.28 -4.47 -16.08
CA GLU A 18 -4.02 -4.19 -17.49
C GLU A 18 -4.81 -2.96 -18.00
N ASN A 19 -6.06 -2.82 -17.55
CA ASN A 19 -6.94 -1.73 -17.99
C ASN A 19 -6.67 -0.37 -17.33
N ILE A 20 -5.87 -0.32 -16.25
CA ILE A 20 -5.74 0.86 -15.39
C ILE A 20 -4.34 1.46 -15.45
N ILE A 21 -3.34 0.60 -15.52
CA ILE A 21 -1.94 1.01 -15.45
C ILE A 21 -1.54 2.04 -16.51
N HIS A 22 -2.12 1.93 -17.72
CA HIS A 22 -1.84 2.86 -18.80
C HIS A 22 -2.21 4.31 -18.47
N ASP A 23 -3.30 4.51 -17.76
CA ASP A 23 -3.74 5.85 -17.32
C ASP A 23 -2.79 6.42 -16.27
N CYS A 24 -2.28 5.58 -15.36
CA CYS A 24 -1.24 5.97 -14.42
C CYS A 24 0.05 6.37 -15.15
N LEU A 25 0.59 5.47 -15.98
CA LEU A 25 1.86 5.68 -16.69
C LEU A 25 1.87 6.91 -17.58
N LYS A 26 0.74 7.26 -18.22
CA LYS A 26 0.61 8.48 -19.04
C LYS A 26 0.80 9.77 -18.24
N THR A 27 0.53 9.75 -16.92
CA THR A 27 0.65 10.93 -16.06
C THR A 27 2.03 11.04 -15.41
N LEU A 28 2.86 10.00 -15.49
CA LEU A 28 4.20 10.00 -14.93
C LEU A 28 5.21 10.62 -15.90
N PRO A 29 6.24 11.35 -15.41
CA PRO A 29 7.30 11.88 -16.25
C PRO A 29 8.06 10.78 -17.00
N LYS A 30 8.34 11.01 -18.29
CA LYS A 30 8.94 9.99 -19.18
C LYS A 30 10.39 9.67 -18.81
N ASP A 31 11.14 10.63 -18.38
CA ASP A 31 12.61 10.58 -18.08
C ASP A 31 12.93 9.80 -16.81
N TYR A 32 11.96 9.57 -15.95
CA TYR A 32 12.18 8.81 -14.72
C TYR A 32 12.10 7.30 -14.97
N LYS A 33 13.01 6.54 -14.35
CA LYS A 33 12.95 5.08 -14.36
C LYS A 33 11.69 4.58 -13.64
N LYS A 34 11.05 3.55 -14.19
CA LYS A 34 9.87 2.89 -13.65
C LYS A 34 10.15 1.40 -13.55
N ILE A 35 9.88 0.81 -12.39
CA ILE A 35 9.95 -0.63 -12.16
C ILE A 35 8.55 -1.10 -11.79
N ILE A 36 8.01 -2.01 -12.58
CA ILE A 36 6.70 -2.62 -12.33
C ILE A 36 6.92 -4.04 -11.82
N ILE A 37 6.27 -4.38 -10.71
CA ILE A 37 6.20 -5.76 -10.21
C ILE A 37 4.85 -6.32 -10.60
N GLU A 38 4.86 -7.22 -11.58
CA GLU A 38 3.65 -7.82 -12.13
C GLU A 38 3.37 -9.15 -11.40
N ASN A 39 2.38 -9.11 -10.51
CA ASN A 39 2.06 -10.19 -9.56
C ASN A 39 1.11 -11.27 -10.10
N SER A 40 0.66 -11.17 -11.34
CA SER A 40 -0.16 -12.23 -11.98
C SER A 40 0.64 -13.17 -12.87
N GLY A 41 1.95 -12.90 -13.05
CA GLY A 41 2.84 -13.71 -13.83
C GLY A 41 2.49 -13.72 -15.33
N ASN A 42 2.05 -12.56 -15.89
CA ASN A 42 1.61 -12.44 -17.28
C ASN A 42 2.76 -11.94 -18.20
N PRO A 43 3.45 -12.83 -18.95
CA PRO A 43 4.58 -12.44 -19.80
C PRO A 43 4.16 -11.51 -20.94
N LYS A 44 2.99 -11.73 -21.52
CA LYS A 44 2.48 -10.88 -22.60
C LYS A 44 2.26 -9.44 -22.14
N PHE A 45 1.69 -9.28 -20.96
CA PHE A 45 1.50 -7.95 -20.38
C PHE A 45 2.84 -7.24 -20.07
N LYS A 46 3.86 -8.01 -19.65
CA LYS A 46 5.22 -7.48 -19.51
C LYS A 46 5.75 -6.96 -20.85
N GLU A 47 5.71 -7.77 -21.89
CA GLU A 47 6.18 -7.41 -23.23
C GLU A 47 5.46 -6.18 -23.78
N ASP A 48 4.13 -6.13 -23.67
CA ASP A 48 3.31 -5.00 -24.10
C ASP A 48 3.70 -3.68 -23.40
N LEU A 49 4.01 -3.73 -22.11
CA LEU A 49 4.42 -2.55 -21.34
C LEU A 49 5.83 -2.09 -21.71
N GLU A 50 6.80 -2.99 -21.78
CA GLU A 50 8.20 -2.68 -22.09
C GLU A 50 8.39 -2.19 -23.53
N GLN A 51 7.55 -2.65 -24.48
CA GLN A 51 7.55 -2.13 -25.86
C GLN A 51 6.91 -0.72 -25.96
N LYS A 52 5.94 -0.43 -25.10
CA LYS A 52 5.14 0.79 -25.22
C LYS A 52 5.70 1.99 -24.45
N TYR A 53 6.46 1.75 -23.38
CA TYR A 53 6.94 2.81 -22.49
C TYR A 53 8.45 2.76 -22.31
N ASP A 54 9.09 3.89 -22.56
CA ASP A 54 10.52 4.07 -22.32
C ASP A 54 10.83 4.12 -20.82
N ASN A 55 12.07 3.78 -20.44
CA ASN A 55 12.56 3.78 -19.07
C ASN A 55 11.70 2.94 -18.10
N LEU A 56 11.14 1.84 -18.60
CA LEU A 56 10.29 0.94 -17.86
C LEU A 56 10.84 -0.48 -17.87
N GLU A 57 10.93 -1.10 -16.70
CA GLU A 57 11.34 -2.49 -16.47
C GLU A 57 10.21 -3.22 -15.76
N VAL A 58 9.80 -4.39 -16.26
CA VAL A 58 8.77 -5.22 -15.64
C VAL A 58 9.37 -6.50 -15.08
N LEU A 59 9.19 -6.74 -13.80
CA LEU A 59 9.58 -7.97 -13.12
C LEU A 59 8.32 -8.82 -12.87
N LEU A 60 8.31 -10.04 -13.43
CA LEU A 60 7.25 -11.01 -13.16
C LEU A 60 7.46 -11.61 -11.77
N SER A 61 6.40 -11.71 -11.00
CA SER A 61 6.40 -12.27 -9.65
C SER A 61 5.13 -13.09 -9.40
N GLU A 62 5.20 -13.98 -8.45
CA GLU A 62 4.00 -14.53 -7.82
C GLU A 62 3.33 -13.44 -6.97
N ASN A 63 2.04 -13.61 -6.68
CA ASN A 63 1.32 -12.67 -5.83
C ASN A 63 1.74 -12.82 -4.36
N LEU A 64 2.79 -12.11 -3.99
CA LEU A 64 3.34 -12.06 -2.63
C LEU A 64 2.64 -11.03 -1.73
N GLY A 65 1.72 -10.23 -2.29
CA GLY A 65 1.09 -9.08 -1.60
C GLY A 65 1.82 -7.77 -1.88
N MET A 66 1.19 -6.66 -1.46
CA MET A 66 1.67 -5.30 -1.80
C MET A 66 3.05 -5.01 -1.19
N GLY A 67 3.22 -5.27 0.11
CA GLY A 67 4.47 -4.94 0.81
C GLY A 67 5.66 -5.72 0.27
N ALA A 68 5.56 -7.05 0.16
CA ALA A 68 6.63 -7.90 -0.35
C ALA A 68 6.99 -7.56 -1.80
N SER A 69 5.98 -7.29 -2.65
CA SER A 69 6.23 -6.90 -4.04
C SER A 69 6.88 -5.52 -4.16
N ASN A 70 6.46 -4.56 -3.34
CA ASN A 70 7.15 -3.27 -3.25
C ASN A 70 8.62 -3.44 -2.82
N ASN A 71 8.92 -4.35 -1.87
CA ASN A 71 10.29 -4.64 -1.46
C ASN A 71 11.15 -5.13 -2.64
N ILE A 72 10.61 -6.00 -3.51
CA ILE A 72 11.31 -6.44 -4.73
C ILE A 72 11.70 -5.23 -5.59
N GLY A 73 10.74 -4.34 -5.86
CA GLY A 73 10.98 -3.15 -6.67
C GLY A 73 11.96 -2.17 -6.02
N ILE A 74 11.85 -1.93 -4.72
CA ILE A 74 12.72 -1.02 -3.98
C ILE A 74 14.17 -1.56 -3.92
N LYS A 75 14.34 -2.87 -3.72
CA LYS A 75 15.67 -3.53 -3.74
C LYS A 75 16.30 -3.49 -5.14
N ARG A 76 15.49 -3.63 -6.21
CA ARG A 76 15.94 -3.52 -7.61
C ARG A 76 16.31 -2.08 -7.98
N CYS A 77 15.77 -1.10 -7.32
CA CYS A 77 15.99 0.32 -7.55
C CYS A 77 17.39 0.75 -7.07
N ASN A 78 18.22 1.26 -7.99
CA ASN A 78 19.58 1.73 -7.69
C ASN A 78 19.62 3.22 -7.29
N THR A 79 18.50 3.94 -7.38
CA THR A 79 18.42 5.34 -6.98
C THR A 79 18.29 5.50 -5.47
N LYS A 80 18.63 6.69 -4.97
CA LYS A 80 18.52 7.03 -3.55
C LYS A 80 17.08 6.97 -3.03
N PHE A 81 16.14 7.38 -3.88
CA PHE A 81 14.71 7.42 -3.55
C PHE A 81 13.93 6.43 -4.38
N ALA A 82 13.07 5.67 -3.74
CA ALA A 82 12.06 4.82 -4.37
C ALA A 82 10.68 5.46 -4.20
N TYR A 83 9.99 5.75 -5.30
CA TYR A 83 8.66 6.31 -5.26
C TYR A 83 7.61 5.22 -5.49
N VAL A 84 7.11 4.65 -4.43
CA VAL A 84 6.04 3.65 -4.47
C VAL A 84 4.72 4.33 -4.79
N ILE A 85 4.04 3.86 -5.84
CA ILE A 85 2.70 4.32 -6.21
C ILE A 85 1.80 3.17 -6.64
N ASN A 86 0.50 3.29 -6.40
CA ASN A 86 -0.48 2.33 -6.90
C ASN A 86 -0.79 2.56 -8.39
N PRO A 87 -1.22 1.51 -9.15
CA PRO A 87 -1.54 1.63 -10.56
C PRO A 87 -2.80 2.46 -10.87
N ASP A 88 -3.61 2.82 -9.86
CA ASP A 88 -4.81 3.65 -9.97
C ASP A 88 -4.61 5.10 -9.50
N ILE A 89 -3.34 5.53 -9.41
CA ILE A 89 -2.96 6.93 -9.14
C ILE A 89 -2.82 7.71 -10.45
N LYS A 90 -3.27 8.96 -10.43
CA LYS A 90 -3.02 9.93 -11.51
C LYS A 90 -2.33 11.16 -10.94
N PHE A 91 -1.17 11.49 -11.49
CA PHE A 91 -0.48 12.74 -11.18
C PHE A 91 -1.17 13.90 -11.88
N LYS A 92 -1.24 15.04 -11.19
CA LYS A 92 -1.51 16.34 -11.81
C LYS A 92 -0.21 16.86 -12.44
N GLU A 93 -0.33 17.85 -13.31
CA GLU A 93 0.79 18.45 -14.03
C GLU A 93 1.95 18.84 -13.10
N ASN A 94 1.65 19.41 -11.94
CA ASN A 94 2.64 19.90 -10.98
C ASN A 94 2.88 18.95 -9.78
N THR A 95 2.35 17.73 -9.78
CA THR A 95 2.47 16.83 -8.62
C THR A 95 3.93 16.62 -8.22
N LEU A 96 4.76 16.17 -9.15
CA LEU A 96 6.14 15.83 -8.83
C LEU A 96 6.99 17.07 -8.57
N SER A 97 6.83 18.14 -9.33
CA SER A 97 7.58 19.38 -9.12
C SER A 97 7.29 20.01 -7.76
N GLU A 98 6.04 20.03 -7.33
CA GLU A 98 5.67 20.52 -5.99
C GLU A 98 6.13 19.59 -4.85
N LEU A 99 6.16 18.27 -5.10
CA LEU A 99 6.73 17.31 -4.15
C LEU A 99 8.24 17.56 -3.95
N ILE A 100 8.97 17.77 -5.04
CA ILE A 100 10.39 18.06 -5.02
C ILE A 100 10.67 19.38 -4.31
N LYS A 101 9.96 20.45 -4.67
CA LYS A 101 10.09 21.77 -4.00
C LYS A 101 9.82 21.66 -2.48
N GLY A 102 8.83 20.87 -2.09
CA GLY A 102 8.55 20.60 -0.67
C GLY A 102 9.70 19.86 0.01
N ALA A 103 10.27 18.86 -0.65
CA ALA A 103 11.40 18.09 -0.12
C ALA A 103 12.68 18.95 0.04
N GLU A 104 12.91 19.94 -0.84
CA GLU A 104 14.04 20.86 -0.75
C GLU A 104 13.96 21.80 0.46
N GLN A 105 12.76 22.01 1.01
CA GLN A 105 12.53 22.82 2.22
C GLN A 105 12.68 22.01 3.52
N ILE A 106 12.98 20.72 3.41
CA ILE A 106 13.09 19.79 4.54
C ILE A 106 14.54 19.30 4.62
N ASP A 107 15.16 19.41 5.80
CA ASP A 107 16.54 18.94 6.00
C ASP A 107 16.65 17.44 5.85
N ASP A 108 15.64 16.70 6.37
CA ASP A 108 15.65 15.25 6.39
C ASP A 108 14.25 14.64 6.49
N PHE A 109 14.02 13.52 5.77
CA PHE A 109 12.79 12.74 5.84
C PHE A 109 13.05 11.26 5.56
N SER A 110 12.21 10.39 6.09
CA SER A 110 12.18 8.97 5.72
C SER A 110 11.12 8.67 4.66
N ILE A 111 9.94 9.28 4.77
CA ILE A 111 8.84 9.11 3.82
C ILE A 111 8.18 10.46 3.56
N LEU A 112 7.93 10.73 2.29
CA LEU A 112 7.25 11.93 1.82
C LEU A 112 6.10 11.53 0.89
N SER A 113 4.98 12.26 0.94
CA SER A 113 3.86 11.99 0.03
C SER A 113 3.17 13.28 -0.40
N PRO A 114 2.61 13.32 -1.62
CA PRO A 114 1.63 14.31 -1.99
C PRO A 114 0.35 14.14 -1.18
N ILE A 115 -0.53 15.13 -1.22
CA ILE A 115 -1.88 15.01 -0.64
C ILE A 115 -2.86 14.47 -1.66
N SER A 116 -3.75 13.57 -1.23
CA SER A 116 -4.87 13.15 -2.06
C SER A 116 -5.91 14.27 -2.19
N ASN A 117 -6.42 14.47 -3.39
CA ASN A 117 -7.48 15.45 -3.66
C ASN A 117 -8.84 15.06 -3.04
N ASN A 118 -8.93 13.91 -2.39
CA ASN A 118 -10.15 13.47 -1.71
C ASN A 118 -10.20 13.96 -0.26
N SER A 119 -10.92 15.06 -0.02
CA SER A 119 -11.06 15.67 1.31
C SER A 119 -11.78 14.81 2.35
N ARG A 120 -12.56 13.79 1.93
CA ARG A 120 -13.27 12.89 2.85
C ARG A 120 -12.35 11.85 3.48
N TYR A 121 -11.28 11.49 2.79
CA TYR A 121 -10.35 10.45 3.20
C TYR A 121 -8.92 10.95 2.94
N PRO A 122 -8.36 11.77 3.86
CA PRO A 122 -6.97 12.18 3.75
C PRO A 122 -6.07 10.94 3.73
N ASN A 123 -5.02 11.00 2.91
CA ASN A 123 -4.05 9.91 2.78
C ASN A 123 -3.00 9.86 3.91
N TYR A 124 -3.34 10.38 5.06
CA TYR A 124 -2.46 10.41 6.22
C TYR A 124 -3.26 10.41 7.53
N THR A 125 -2.61 10.02 8.61
CA THR A 125 -3.10 10.19 9.96
C THR A 125 -2.12 11.04 10.78
N LEU A 126 -2.64 11.73 11.78
CA LEU A 126 -1.84 12.51 12.73
C LEU A 126 -2.47 12.47 14.12
N SER A 127 -1.63 12.37 15.15
CA SER A 127 -2.04 12.46 16.55
C SER A 127 -2.07 13.90 17.05
N LYS A 128 -1.13 14.72 16.54
CA LYS A 128 -1.06 16.18 16.81
C LYS A 128 -0.82 16.90 15.47
N LYS A 129 -1.54 17.99 15.26
CA LYS A 129 -1.36 18.81 14.07
C LYS A 129 -0.08 19.64 14.22
N ILE A 130 1.01 19.16 13.63
CA ILE A 130 2.27 19.88 13.56
C ILE A 130 2.49 20.31 12.12
N SER A 131 2.33 21.59 11.84
CA SER A 131 2.66 22.19 10.55
C SER A 131 4.10 22.68 10.60
N VAL A 132 4.97 22.13 9.75
CA VAL A 132 6.36 22.59 9.62
C VAL A 132 6.38 23.92 8.88
N SER A 133 5.51 24.06 7.86
CA SER A 133 5.28 25.31 7.13
C SER A 133 3.83 25.33 6.59
N SER A 134 3.46 26.39 5.89
CA SER A 134 2.15 26.46 5.22
C SER A 134 1.89 25.28 4.26
N ASN A 135 2.94 24.75 3.64
CA ASN A 135 2.87 23.67 2.64
C ASN A 135 3.24 22.29 3.19
N ILE A 136 3.96 22.17 4.30
CA ILE A 136 4.53 20.92 4.83
C ILE A 136 3.86 20.54 6.13
N LEU A 137 3.31 19.32 6.18
CA LEU A 137 2.64 18.76 7.35
C LEU A 137 3.38 17.51 7.83
N SER A 138 3.85 17.53 9.09
CA SER A 138 4.36 16.33 9.76
C SER A 138 3.21 15.42 10.14
N VAL A 139 3.35 14.11 9.85
CA VAL A 139 2.28 13.12 10.02
C VAL A 139 2.77 11.86 10.74
N ASP A 140 1.84 11.09 11.29
CA ASP A 140 2.16 9.83 11.97
C ASP A 140 2.16 8.63 11.00
N CYS A 141 1.34 8.68 9.98
CA CYS A 141 1.21 7.63 8.98
C CYS A 141 0.82 8.22 7.62
N ILE A 142 1.26 7.56 6.56
CA ILE A 142 0.97 7.88 5.17
C ILE A 142 0.36 6.63 4.53
N ASP A 143 -0.69 6.80 3.72
CA ASP A 143 -1.30 5.70 2.99
C ASP A 143 -0.37 5.15 1.90
N GLY A 144 -0.35 3.82 1.76
CA GLY A 144 0.60 3.08 0.93
C GLY A 144 0.49 3.29 -0.59
N TYR A 145 -0.51 4.06 -1.05
CA TYR A 145 -0.72 4.26 -2.48
C TYR A 145 0.16 5.34 -3.13
N SER A 146 0.87 6.16 -2.34
CA SER A 146 1.83 7.13 -2.86
C SER A 146 2.85 7.51 -1.77
N MET A 147 4.07 6.97 -1.85
CA MET A 147 5.12 7.12 -0.84
C MET A 147 6.48 7.29 -1.50
N LEU A 148 7.08 8.48 -1.42
CA LEU A 148 8.48 8.71 -1.77
C LEU A 148 9.35 8.30 -0.57
N ILE A 149 10.06 7.21 -0.71
CA ILE A 149 10.87 6.57 0.33
C ILE A 149 12.33 6.97 0.18
N ASN A 150 12.93 7.54 1.22
CA ASN A 150 14.37 7.74 1.31
C ASN A 150 15.04 6.44 1.80
N LYS A 151 15.61 5.68 0.87
CA LYS A 151 16.20 4.36 1.15
C LYS A 151 17.30 4.41 2.23
N GLN A 152 18.04 5.52 2.34
CA GLN A 152 19.11 5.68 3.33
C GLN A 152 18.59 5.71 4.78
N LYS A 153 17.28 5.90 4.99
CA LYS A 153 16.63 5.85 6.29
C LYS A 153 16.19 4.45 6.72
N PHE A 154 16.42 3.46 5.88
CA PHE A 154 16.05 2.07 6.15
C PHE A 154 17.29 1.21 6.33
N ARG A 155 17.42 0.59 7.50
CA ARG A 155 18.53 -0.31 7.82
C ARG A 155 18.25 -1.67 7.19
N ASP A 156 19.30 -2.33 6.72
CA ASP A 156 19.29 -3.72 6.22
C ASP A 156 18.31 -3.94 5.04
N ASP A 157 17.99 -2.87 4.30
CA ASP A 157 17.02 -2.90 3.18
C ASP A 157 15.67 -3.54 3.54
N ILE A 158 15.23 -3.36 4.79
CA ILE A 158 13.93 -3.83 5.29
C ILE A 158 12.92 -2.67 5.26
N TYR A 159 12.09 -2.64 4.23
CA TYR A 159 11.07 -1.60 4.04
C TYR A 159 9.71 -2.04 4.59
N PHE A 160 9.00 -2.90 3.88
CA PHE A 160 7.71 -3.45 4.30
C PHE A 160 7.88 -4.81 5.00
N ASP A 161 7.02 -5.11 5.97
CA ASP A 161 6.96 -6.44 6.60
C ASP A 161 6.31 -7.45 5.63
N GLU A 162 7.10 -8.39 5.11
CA GLU A 162 6.66 -9.39 4.14
C GLU A 162 5.67 -10.42 4.70
N ASN A 163 5.50 -10.50 6.04
CA ASN A 163 4.46 -11.31 6.66
C ASN A 163 3.07 -10.73 6.41
N ILE A 164 2.96 -9.43 6.11
CA ILE A 164 1.69 -8.75 5.83
C ILE A 164 1.39 -8.82 4.33
N PHE A 165 0.49 -9.70 3.93
CA PHE A 165 0.10 -9.82 2.54
C PHE A 165 -0.71 -8.62 2.03
N MET A 166 -1.62 -8.11 2.86
CA MET A 166 -2.54 -7.03 2.49
C MET A 166 -3.06 -6.32 3.74
N TYR A 167 -3.15 -4.99 3.68
CA TYR A 167 -3.57 -4.06 4.73
C TYR A 167 -2.61 -3.91 5.90
N LEU A 168 -2.41 -2.68 6.29
CA LEU A 168 -1.55 -2.23 7.39
C LEU A 168 -0.05 -2.42 7.15
N GLU A 169 0.38 -2.78 5.94
CA GLU A 169 1.81 -2.82 5.56
C GLU A 169 2.45 -1.43 5.59
N ASN A 170 1.72 -0.40 5.13
CA ASN A 170 2.15 0.99 5.23
C ASN A 170 2.10 1.51 6.66
N ASP A 171 1.04 1.18 7.43
CA ASP A 171 0.93 1.54 8.84
C ASP A 171 2.08 0.94 9.66
N ASP A 172 2.44 -0.33 9.37
CA ASP A 172 3.56 -1.02 10.01
C ASP A 172 4.89 -0.31 9.75
N MET A 173 5.16 0.05 8.49
CA MET A 173 6.35 0.79 8.10
C MET A 173 6.39 2.19 8.75
N CYS A 174 5.28 2.92 8.71
CA CYS A 174 5.18 4.25 9.34
C CYS A 174 5.40 4.16 10.85
N MET A 175 4.78 3.18 11.53
CA MET A 175 4.95 2.97 12.96
C MET A 175 6.40 2.62 13.32
N LYS A 176 7.07 1.78 12.52
CA LYS A 176 8.49 1.48 12.67
C LYS A 176 9.33 2.75 12.58
N LYS A 177 9.11 3.58 11.53
CA LYS A 177 9.85 4.83 11.35
C LYS A 177 9.60 5.84 12.47
N LYS A 178 8.36 5.96 12.93
CA LYS A 178 8.02 6.79 14.08
C LYS A 178 8.74 6.34 15.36
N ASN A 179 8.81 5.05 15.63
CA ASN A 179 9.54 4.51 16.78
C ASN A 179 11.06 4.76 16.67
N GLU A 180 11.60 4.83 15.47
CA GLU A 180 12.99 5.22 15.16
C GLU A 180 13.19 6.75 15.21
N LYS A 181 12.16 7.53 15.54
CA LYS A 181 12.13 9.01 15.56
C LYS A 181 12.43 9.64 14.18
N GLU A 182 12.11 8.94 13.13
CA GLU A 182 12.22 9.43 11.76
C GLU A 182 11.00 10.27 11.37
N ASN A 183 11.19 11.18 10.43
CA ASN A 183 10.18 12.13 10.01
C ASN A 183 9.40 11.66 8.78
N LEU A 184 8.09 11.83 8.83
CA LEU A 184 7.16 11.58 7.73
C LEU A 184 6.40 12.88 7.42
N TYR A 185 6.28 13.24 6.12
CA TYR A 185 5.64 14.48 5.73
C TYR A 185 4.66 14.33 4.57
N ILE A 186 3.66 15.20 4.57
CA ILE A 186 2.77 15.47 3.43
C ILE A 186 3.11 16.84 2.86
N ILE A 187 3.20 16.93 1.53
CA ILE A 187 3.33 18.19 0.79
C ILE A 187 1.97 18.57 0.24
N LYS A 188 1.36 19.62 0.81
CA LYS A 188 -0.04 20.00 0.54
C LYS A 188 -0.27 20.56 -0.87
N ASN A 189 0.73 21.22 -1.47
CA ASN A 189 0.62 21.73 -2.84
C ASN A 189 0.86 20.64 -3.89
N SER A 190 1.44 19.51 -3.51
CA SER A 190 1.58 18.34 -4.38
C SER A 190 0.30 17.53 -4.34
N LEU A 191 -0.46 17.51 -5.45
CA LEU A 191 -1.79 16.89 -5.51
C LEU A 191 -1.79 15.63 -6.37
N ILE A 192 -2.49 14.59 -5.91
CA ILE A 192 -2.78 13.38 -6.69
C ILE A 192 -4.27 13.04 -6.68
N ASP A 193 -4.71 12.40 -7.75
CA ASP A 193 -6.01 11.74 -7.78
C ASP A 193 -5.83 10.24 -7.54
N HIS A 194 -6.58 9.68 -6.60
CA HIS A 194 -6.66 8.25 -6.33
C HIS A 194 -8.05 7.74 -6.67
N LEU A 195 -8.16 6.87 -7.68
CA LEU A 195 -9.45 6.37 -8.16
C LEU A 195 -10.12 5.39 -7.19
N GLY A 196 -9.38 4.90 -6.22
CA GLY A 196 -9.81 4.09 -5.08
C GLY A 196 -10.60 2.83 -5.42
N GLY A 197 -10.04 1.65 -5.12
CA GLY A 197 -10.73 0.37 -5.24
C GLY A 197 -11.01 -0.11 -6.66
N LYS A 198 -10.46 0.54 -7.69
CA LYS A 198 -10.59 0.14 -9.10
C LYS A 198 -9.40 -0.66 -9.63
N SER A 199 -8.44 -0.97 -8.78
CA SER A 199 -7.19 -1.65 -9.15
C SER A 199 -7.35 -3.10 -9.63
N SER A 200 -8.56 -3.67 -9.62
CA SER A 200 -8.81 -5.05 -10.06
C SER A 200 -10.14 -5.20 -10.82
N ASP A 201 -10.20 -6.21 -11.70
CA ASP A 201 -11.37 -6.50 -12.52
C ASP A 201 -12.64 -6.78 -11.71
N GLN A 202 -13.76 -6.23 -12.14
CA GLN A 202 -15.11 -6.38 -11.56
C GLN A 202 -15.57 -7.87 -11.53
N LYS A 203 -15.10 -8.68 -12.47
CA LYS A 203 -15.44 -10.11 -12.59
C LYS A 203 -15.16 -10.90 -11.31
N HIS A 204 -14.12 -10.53 -10.57
CA HIS A 204 -13.66 -11.23 -9.37
C HIS A 204 -14.06 -10.55 -8.05
N LYS A 205 -14.96 -9.57 -8.09
CA LYS A 205 -15.34 -8.73 -6.94
C LYS A 205 -15.69 -9.51 -5.67
N LYS A 206 -16.49 -10.59 -5.81
CA LYS A 206 -16.92 -11.39 -4.65
C LYS A 206 -15.75 -12.13 -3.98
N ASP A 207 -14.87 -12.72 -4.78
CA ASP A 207 -13.73 -13.45 -4.25
C ASP A 207 -12.71 -12.50 -3.63
N ILE A 208 -12.45 -11.37 -4.28
CA ILE A 208 -11.60 -10.29 -3.74
C ILE A 208 -12.17 -9.77 -2.41
N GLU A 209 -13.50 -9.64 -2.26
CA GLU A 209 -14.10 -9.23 -0.99
C GLU A 209 -13.85 -10.26 0.13
N LEU A 210 -13.90 -11.55 -0.18
CA LEU A 210 -13.57 -12.60 0.79
C LEU A 210 -12.09 -12.53 1.21
N LEU A 211 -11.19 -12.37 0.23
CA LEU A 211 -9.76 -12.19 0.46
C LEU A 211 -9.51 -10.98 1.38
N ARG A 212 -10.07 -9.83 1.03
CA ARG A 212 -9.97 -8.59 1.80
C ARG A 212 -10.44 -8.75 3.24
N ASN A 213 -11.56 -9.41 3.47
CA ASN A 213 -12.11 -9.62 4.82
C ASN A 213 -11.23 -10.55 5.66
N TRP A 214 -10.64 -11.58 5.08
CA TRP A 214 -9.72 -12.47 5.77
C TRP A 214 -8.44 -11.73 6.16
N HIS A 215 -7.78 -11.06 5.20
CA HIS A 215 -6.51 -10.37 5.44
C HIS A 215 -6.68 -9.16 6.35
N TRP A 216 -7.76 -8.38 6.22
CA TRP A 216 -8.03 -7.26 7.13
C TRP A 216 -8.01 -7.70 8.59
N MET A 217 -8.68 -8.82 8.89
CA MET A 217 -8.77 -9.31 10.27
C MET A 217 -7.47 -9.93 10.75
N TRP A 218 -6.75 -10.63 9.87
CA TRP A 218 -5.44 -11.19 10.17
C TRP A 218 -4.41 -10.09 10.43
N SER A 219 -4.28 -9.15 9.51
CA SER A 219 -3.30 -8.07 9.58
C SER A 219 -3.55 -7.13 10.76
N LYS A 220 -4.83 -6.84 11.05
CA LYS A 220 -5.19 -6.02 12.21
C LYS A 220 -4.75 -6.65 13.55
N PHE A 221 -4.92 -7.95 13.71
CA PHE A 221 -4.43 -8.63 14.91
C PHE A 221 -2.91 -8.67 14.95
N TYR A 222 -2.28 -9.07 13.84
CA TYR A 222 -0.83 -9.14 13.71
C TYR A 222 -0.14 -7.80 14.01
N PHE A 223 -0.60 -6.71 13.39
CA PHE A 223 -0.10 -5.35 13.62
C PHE A 223 -0.20 -4.95 15.09
N ASN A 224 -1.38 -5.12 15.71
CA ASN A 224 -1.56 -4.77 17.12
C ASN A 224 -0.66 -5.64 18.04
N LYS A 225 -0.51 -6.93 17.74
CA LYS A 225 0.39 -7.81 18.48
C LYS A 225 1.85 -7.37 18.38
N LYS A 226 2.28 -7.01 17.16
CA LYS A 226 3.67 -6.60 16.86
C LYS A 226 4.04 -5.31 17.58
N HIS A 227 3.16 -4.30 17.56
CA HIS A 227 3.47 -2.96 18.07
C HIS A 227 3.02 -2.69 19.51
N HIS A 228 2.02 -3.40 20.01
CA HIS A 228 1.41 -3.13 21.30
C HIS A 228 1.28 -4.37 22.22
N GLY A 229 1.71 -5.53 21.74
CA GLY A 229 1.67 -6.78 22.50
C GLY A 229 0.36 -7.55 22.38
N ILE A 230 0.41 -8.82 22.85
CA ILE A 230 -0.68 -9.79 22.65
C ILE A 230 -1.97 -9.38 23.36
N PHE A 231 -1.90 -8.88 24.59
CA PHE A 231 -3.08 -8.50 25.37
C PHE A 231 -3.84 -7.35 24.72
N TYR A 232 -3.11 -6.34 24.21
CA TYR A 232 -3.71 -5.24 23.47
C TYR A 232 -4.38 -5.74 22.19
N ALA A 233 -3.70 -6.61 21.42
CA ALA A 233 -4.23 -7.18 20.19
C ALA A 233 -5.53 -7.96 20.44
N LEU A 234 -5.58 -8.79 21.49
CA LEU A 234 -6.79 -9.51 21.91
C LEU A 234 -7.91 -8.53 22.23
N PHE A 235 -7.67 -7.56 23.11
CA PHE A 235 -8.68 -6.56 23.50
C PHE A 235 -9.23 -5.79 22.29
N ARG A 236 -8.36 -5.29 21.42
CA ARG A 236 -8.76 -4.55 20.20
C ARG A 236 -9.51 -5.40 19.18
N SER A 237 -9.38 -6.70 19.25
CA SER A 237 -10.07 -7.65 18.37
C SER A 237 -11.43 -8.12 18.88
N LEU A 238 -11.71 -8.03 20.17
CA LEU A 238 -12.94 -8.54 20.81
C LEU A 238 -14.22 -8.08 20.09
N LYS A 239 -14.38 -6.76 19.88
CA LYS A 239 -15.58 -6.21 19.21
C LYS A 239 -15.77 -6.79 17.82
N SER A 240 -14.69 -6.88 17.04
CA SER A 240 -14.75 -7.40 15.66
C SER A 240 -15.00 -8.90 15.65
N PHE A 241 -14.44 -9.63 16.61
CA PHE A 241 -14.63 -11.08 16.78
C PHE A 241 -16.08 -11.42 17.12
N PHE A 242 -16.63 -10.85 18.20
CA PHE A 242 -18.02 -11.10 18.60
C PHE A 242 -19.03 -10.63 17.56
N SER A 243 -18.82 -9.44 16.97
CA SER A 243 -19.66 -8.96 15.86
C SER A 243 -19.65 -9.93 14.67
N SER A 244 -18.49 -10.55 14.38
CA SER A 244 -18.39 -11.52 13.29
C SER A 244 -19.10 -12.83 13.61
N ILE A 245 -19.06 -13.30 14.86
CA ILE A 245 -19.82 -14.48 15.32
C ILE A 245 -21.32 -14.23 15.18
N ILE A 246 -21.82 -13.13 15.77
CA ILE A 246 -23.24 -12.80 15.72
C ILE A 246 -23.76 -12.73 14.29
N LYS A 247 -23.02 -12.01 13.42
CA LYS A 247 -23.38 -11.86 12.01
C LYS A 247 -23.26 -13.16 11.21
N TYR A 248 -22.31 -14.03 11.56
CA TYR A 248 -22.21 -15.37 10.95
C TYR A 248 -23.49 -16.18 11.20
N PHE A 249 -23.97 -16.25 12.45
CA PHE A 249 -25.17 -16.96 12.78
C PHE A 249 -26.43 -16.27 12.23
N LEU A 250 -26.53 -14.95 12.31
CA LEU A 250 -27.65 -14.19 11.73
C LEU A 250 -27.80 -14.51 10.23
N TYR A 251 -26.69 -14.44 9.47
CA TYR A 251 -26.74 -14.74 8.04
C TYR A 251 -26.88 -16.23 7.72
N ALA A 252 -26.64 -17.12 8.68
CA ALA A 252 -27.02 -18.53 8.57
C ALA A 252 -28.55 -18.71 8.66
N ILE A 253 -29.19 -18.02 9.62
CA ILE A 253 -30.66 -18.09 9.86
C ILE A 253 -31.41 -17.49 8.66
N ILE A 254 -31.00 -16.32 8.18
CA ILE A 254 -31.67 -15.67 7.03
C ILE A 254 -31.22 -16.23 5.67
N LEU A 255 -30.50 -17.36 5.66
CA LEU A 255 -30.00 -18.09 4.47
C LEU A 255 -29.19 -17.25 3.49
N ASN A 256 -28.53 -16.18 3.94
CA ASN A 256 -27.64 -15.39 3.10
C ASN A 256 -26.23 -16.01 3.06
N HIS A 257 -26.04 -16.99 2.19
CA HIS A 257 -24.81 -17.78 2.11
C HIS A 257 -23.57 -16.93 1.84
N TYR A 258 -23.68 -15.87 1.01
CA TYR A 258 -22.54 -15.02 0.68
C TYR A 258 -22.07 -14.18 1.89
N LYS A 259 -22.98 -13.47 2.56
CA LYS A 259 -22.64 -12.71 3.76
C LYS A 259 -22.13 -13.61 4.90
N LYS A 260 -22.75 -14.80 5.08
CA LYS A 260 -22.24 -15.83 6.01
C LYS A 260 -20.78 -16.16 5.71
N LYS A 261 -20.41 -16.38 4.42
CA LYS A 261 -19.04 -16.68 4.01
C LYS A 261 -18.08 -15.53 4.34
N ILE A 262 -18.48 -14.27 4.15
CA ILE A 262 -17.67 -13.11 4.53
C ILE A 262 -17.31 -13.16 6.03
N TYR A 263 -18.30 -13.35 6.91
CA TYR A 263 -18.04 -13.38 8.35
C TYR A 263 -17.25 -14.61 8.79
N LYS A 264 -17.43 -15.76 8.12
CA LYS A 264 -16.53 -16.91 8.28
C LYS A 264 -15.08 -16.54 7.96
N MET A 265 -14.83 -15.83 6.85
CA MET A 265 -13.46 -15.40 6.49
C MET A 265 -12.88 -14.45 7.55
N ARG A 266 -13.66 -13.52 8.08
CA ARG A 266 -13.23 -12.63 9.17
C ARG A 266 -12.80 -13.41 10.42
N LEU A 267 -13.60 -14.39 10.84
CA LEU A 267 -13.25 -15.24 11.99
C LEU A 267 -12.00 -16.07 11.73
N LEU A 268 -11.87 -16.68 10.55
CA LEU A 268 -10.69 -17.43 10.17
C LEU A 268 -9.42 -16.56 10.14
N GLY A 269 -9.51 -15.32 9.63
CA GLY A 269 -8.39 -14.39 9.62
C GLY A 269 -7.88 -14.10 11.04
N ILE A 270 -8.76 -13.69 11.97
CA ILE A 270 -8.39 -13.47 13.38
C ILE A 270 -7.77 -14.73 13.98
N PHE A 271 -8.47 -15.87 13.84
CA PHE A 271 -8.06 -17.11 14.50
C PHE A 271 -6.68 -17.58 14.02
N ASN A 272 -6.43 -17.52 12.70
CA ASN A 272 -5.10 -17.86 12.18
C ASN A 272 -4.02 -16.91 12.70
N SER A 273 -4.29 -15.61 12.82
CA SER A 273 -3.33 -14.64 13.35
C SER A 273 -3.06 -14.85 14.85
N ILE A 274 -4.07 -15.19 15.65
CA ILE A 274 -3.91 -15.56 17.07
C ILE A 274 -2.99 -16.78 17.22
N LEU A 275 -3.20 -17.80 16.38
CA LEU A 275 -2.39 -19.02 16.37
C LEU A 275 -0.97 -18.81 15.77
N GLY A 276 -0.60 -17.61 15.37
CA GLY A 276 0.69 -17.32 14.77
C GLY A 276 0.88 -17.91 13.37
N LYS A 277 -0.19 -18.35 12.70
CA LYS A 277 -0.09 -18.85 11.33
C LYS A 277 0.18 -17.71 10.35
N PRO A 278 0.94 -17.94 9.28
CA PRO A 278 1.23 -16.93 8.28
C PRO A 278 -0.04 -16.43 7.58
N SER A 279 0.09 -15.29 6.90
CA SER A 279 -0.96 -14.69 6.06
C SER A 279 -1.10 -15.45 4.74
N TRP A 280 -1.66 -16.67 4.80
CA TRP A 280 -1.61 -17.67 3.72
C TRP A 280 -2.79 -17.65 2.76
N TYR A 281 -3.94 -17.08 3.12
CA TYR A 281 -5.15 -17.19 2.30
C TYR A 281 -4.96 -16.51 0.94
N ARG A 282 -5.12 -17.28 -0.13
CA ARG A 282 -5.03 -16.83 -1.51
C ARG A 282 -6.27 -17.31 -2.27
N ILE A 283 -6.62 -16.61 -3.33
CA ILE A 283 -7.68 -17.00 -4.25
C ILE A 283 -7.02 -17.47 -5.54
N ASN A 284 -7.34 -18.70 -5.95
CA ASN A 284 -6.99 -19.15 -7.29
C ASN A 284 -8.03 -18.57 -8.25
N PHE A 285 -7.65 -17.52 -8.96
CA PHE A 285 -8.41 -17.04 -10.09
C PHE A 285 -8.27 -18.08 -11.21
N LYS A 286 -9.22 -18.98 -11.30
CA LYS A 286 -9.31 -19.85 -12.48
C LYS A 286 -9.52 -18.94 -13.70
N ASN A 287 -8.63 -19.04 -14.67
CA ASN A 287 -8.69 -18.36 -15.96
C ASN A 287 -10.00 -18.64 -16.70
#